data_4a9930c099dcd19306e2bcaf69ec480d
#
_entry.id   4a9930c099dcd19306e2bcaf69ec480d
#
_cell.length_a   1.000
_cell.length_b   1.000
_cell.length_c   1.000
_cell.angle_alpha   90.00
_cell.angle_beta   90.00
_cell.angle_gamma   90.00
#
_symmetry.space_group_name_H-M   'P 1'
#
loop_
_entity.id
_entity.type
_entity.pdbx_description
1 polymer ?
#
loop_
_entity_poly.entity_id
_entity_poly.type
_entity_poly.pdbx_seq_one_letter_code
_entity_poly.pdbx_strand_id
1 'polypeptide(L)'
;NFGMRVIGETPYAVKCADGSVSWVLNFAMELNCAVPADFAAAQQSFQESFAKVWNGQLEDDGFNRLLLGAGLTGREASLLRAYAKYKRQIGGTFSQAYVESTFARYAELANLLVQLFNSKFSPKGKTSDKSIEKLEEQITGQLEHVANLDDDRIVRRFVDMINATLRTNYFQKLS
;
A
#
# COMPACT_ATOMS: atom_id res chain seq x y z
N ASN A 1 -1.89 -7.29 9.53
CA ASN A 1 -2.52 -6.77 8.30
C ASN A 1 -1.61 -6.68 7.07
N PHE A 2 -0.37 -7.22 7.11
CA PHE A 2 0.61 -7.14 6.02
C PHE A 2 0.46 -8.20 4.91
N GLY A 3 -0.62 -8.98 4.90
CA GLY A 3 -0.82 -10.03 3.91
C GLY A 3 0.03 -11.29 4.13
N MET A 4 0.41 -11.52 5.37
CA MET A 4 1.11 -12.73 5.81
C MET A 4 0.29 -13.49 6.83
N ARG A 5 0.48 -14.82 6.85
CA ARG A 5 -0.07 -15.73 7.84
C ARG A 5 1.07 -16.32 8.65
N VAL A 6 0.97 -16.26 9.98
CA VAL A 6 1.89 -16.97 10.87
C VAL A 6 1.53 -18.46 10.83
N ILE A 7 2.50 -19.31 10.51
CA ILE A 7 2.34 -20.77 10.44
C ILE A 7 3.11 -21.49 11.56
N GLY A 8 3.98 -20.78 12.27
CA GLY A 8 4.71 -21.31 13.42
C GLY A 8 5.34 -20.20 14.24
N GLU A 9 5.50 -20.47 15.52
CA GLU A 9 6.17 -19.58 16.48
C GLU A 9 7.15 -20.41 17.33
N THR A 10 8.36 -19.90 17.51
CA THR A 10 9.37 -20.49 18.37
C THR A 10 9.92 -19.41 19.30
N PRO A 11 9.57 -19.43 20.60
CA PRO A 11 10.10 -18.50 21.58
C PRO A 11 11.48 -18.96 22.08
N TYR A 12 12.40 -18.03 22.21
CA TYR A 12 13.71 -18.22 22.83
C TYR A 12 13.86 -17.29 24.04
N ALA A 13 14.18 -17.84 25.20
CA ALA A 13 14.47 -17.07 26.40
C ALA A 13 15.97 -16.77 26.47
N VAL A 14 16.34 -15.49 26.51
CA VAL A 14 17.71 -15.03 26.66
C VAL A 14 17.87 -14.42 28.05
N LYS A 15 18.71 -15.00 28.87
CA LYS A 15 19.09 -14.46 30.20
C LYS A 15 20.12 -13.35 30.00
N CYS A 16 19.81 -12.12 30.43
CA CYS A 16 20.70 -10.99 30.39
C CYS A 16 21.65 -10.99 31.61
N ALA A 17 22.76 -10.25 31.51
CA ALA A 17 23.75 -10.18 32.58
C ALA A 17 23.22 -9.53 33.87
N ASP A 18 22.20 -8.72 33.78
CA ASP A 18 21.48 -8.06 34.90
C ASP A 18 20.44 -8.97 35.59
N GLY A 19 20.33 -10.25 35.14
CA GLY A 19 19.35 -11.22 35.65
C GLY A 19 17.97 -11.12 35.02
N SER A 20 17.71 -10.16 34.15
CA SER A 20 16.45 -10.07 33.39
C SER A 20 16.38 -11.15 32.31
N VAL A 21 15.16 -11.44 31.84
CA VAL A 21 14.91 -12.38 30.75
C VAL A 21 14.31 -11.62 29.57
N SER A 22 14.99 -11.65 28.45
CA SER A 22 14.45 -11.14 27.17
C SER A 22 13.94 -12.31 26.31
N TRP A 23 12.81 -12.11 25.67
CA TRP A 23 12.25 -13.10 24.76
C TRP A 23 12.52 -12.71 23.31
N VAL A 24 13.06 -13.63 22.55
CA VAL A 24 13.18 -13.54 21.09
C VAL A 24 12.13 -14.46 20.50
N LEU A 25 11.17 -13.88 19.75
CA LEU A 25 10.11 -14.62 19.08
C LEU A 25 10.48 -14.80 17.60
N ASN A 26 10.62 -16.05 17.18
CA ASN A 26 10.85 -16.40 15.78
C ASN A 26 9.54 -16.88 15.16
N PHE A 27 9.03 -16.14 14.15
CA PHE A 27 7.80 -16.48 13.43
C PHE A 27 8.13 -17.05 12.05
N ALA A 28 7.65 -18.26 11.78
CA ALA A 28 7.56 -18.77 10.42
C ALA A 28 6.28 -18.19 9.78
N MET A 29 6.43 -17.53 8.64
CA MET A 29 5.32 -16.82 7.98
C MET A 29 5.19 -17.25 6.53
N GLU A 30 3.95 -17.28 6.04
CA GLU A 30 3.58 -17.56 4.66
C GLU A 30 2.93 -16.32 4.04
N LEU A 31 3.32 -15.98 2.81
CA LEU A 31 2.72 -14.88 2.06
C LEU A 31 1.34 -15.27 1.52
N ASN A 32 0.36 -14.40 1.68
CA ASN A 32 -0.99 -14.54 1.09
C ASN A 32 -1.11 -13.79 -0.26
N CYS A 33 0.02 -13.50 -0.90
CA CYS A 33 0.10 -12.84 -2.20
C CYS A 33 1.20 -13.48 -3.05
N ALA A 34 1.28 -13.11 -4.33
CA ALA A 34 2.41 -13.50 -5.16
C ALA A 34 3.72 -12.94 -4.59
N VAL A 35 4.81 -13.71 -4.75
CA VAL A 35 6.14 -13.25 -4.32
C VAL A 35 6.51 -12.01 -5.12
N PRO A 36 6.89 -10.89 -4.46
CA PRO A 36 7.33 -9.69 -5.16
C PRO A 36 8.52 -9.94 -6.08
N ALA A 37 8.55 -9.31 -7.24
CA ALA A 37 9.65 -9.44 -8.20
C ALA A 37 11.00 -8.99 -7.59
N ASP A 38 10.98 -7.92 -6.79
CA ASP A 38 12.11 -7.48 -5.96
C ASP A 38 11.81 -7.80 -4.49
N PHE A 39 12.13 -9.01 -4.09
CA PHE A 39 11.90 -9.47 -2.71
C PHE A 39 12.73 -8.70 -1.69
N ALA A 40 13.96 -8.30 -2.02
CA ALA A 40 14.83 -7.58 -1.10
C ALA A 40 14.28 -6.18 -0.77
N ALA A 41 13.84 -5.43 -1.79
CA ALA A 41 13.19 -4.13 -1.60
C ALA A 41 11.86 -4.27 -0.82
N ALA A 42 11.06 -5.29 -1.13
CA ALA A 42 9.82 -5.56 -0.43
C ALA A 42 10.05 -5.93 1.05
N GLN A 43 11.09 -6.71 1.34
CA GLN A 43 11.50 -7.06 2.70
C GLN A 43 11.92 -5.82 3.50
N GLN A 44 12.72 -4.94 2.91
CA GLN A 44 13.12 -3.70 3.56
C GLN A 44 11.90 -2.80 3.85
N SER A 45 11.04 -2.59 2.85
CA SER A 45 9.81 -1.81 2.99
C SER A 45 8.89 -2.38 4.07
N PHE A 46 8.79 -3.71 4.15
CA PHE A 46 8.04 -4.40 5.20
C PHE A 46 8.62 -4.11 6.59
N GLN A 47 9.95 -4.30 6.79
CA GLN A 47 10.60 -4.09 8.09
C GLN A 47 10.42 -2.66 8.58
N GLU A 48 10.66 -1.68 7.71
CA GLU A 48 10.48 -0.25 8.04
C GLU A 48 9.03 0.08 8.42
N SER A 49 8.09 -0.46 7.65
CA SER A 49 6.65 -0.20 7.87
C SER A 49 6.13 -0.94 9.10
N PHE A 50 6.60 -2.16 9.35
CA PHE A 50 6.26 -2.92 10.55
C PHE A 50 6.70 -2.16 11.82
N ALA A 51 7.95 -1.66 11.82
CA ALA A 51 8.45 -0.85 12.94
C ALA A 51 7.59 0.42 13.16
N LYS A 52 7.16 1.08 12.08
CA LYS A 52 6.29 2.26 12.17
C LYS A 52 4.90 1.93 12.69
N VAL A 53 4.31 0.79 12.27
CA VAL A 53 3.02 0.32 12.81
C VAL A 53 3.15 0.00 14.29
N TRP A 54 4.21 -0.73 14.68
CA TRP A 54 4.48 -1.07 16.06
C TRP A 54 4.60 0.15 16.98
N ASN A 55 5.23 1.21 16.47
CA ASN A 55 5.42 2.47 17.18
C ASN A 55 4.22 3.45 17.03
N GLY A 56 3.11 3.05 16.44
CA GLY A 56 1.93 3.90 16.23
C GLY A 56 2.12 5.04 15.23
N GLN A 57 3.17 5.00 14.40
CA GLN A 57 3.49 6.02 13.39
C GLN A 57 2.83 5.73 12.04
N LEU A 58 2.35 4.53 11.84
CA LEU A 58 1.61 4.08 10.65
C LEU A 58 0.37 3.31 11.10
N GLU A 59 -0.74 3.46 10.38
CA GLU A 59 -1.97 2.74 10.68
C GLU A 59 -1.84 1.24 10.35
N ASP A 60 -2.43 0.39 11.20
CA ASP A 60 -2.51 -1.04 10.99
C ASP A 60 -3.85 -1.41 10.33
N ASP A 61 -3.88 -1.35 9.01
CA ASP A 61 -5.05 -1.68 8.18
C ASP A 61 -4.69 -2.52 6.95
N GLY A 62 -5.69 -2.86 6.14
CA GLY A 62 -5.51 -3.72 4.97
C GLY A 62 -4.69 -3.11 3.84
N PHE A 63 -4.46 -1.78 3.82
CA PHE A 63 -3.55 -1.16 2.86
C PHE A 63 -2.10 -1.62 3.05
N ASN A 64 -1.72 -2.07 4.25
CA ASN A 64 -0.37 -2.61 4.49
C ASN A 64 -0.07 -3.88 3.69
N ARG A 65 -1.09 -4.58 3.14
CA ARG A 65 -0.91 -5.71 2.22
C ARG A 65 -0.22 -5.31 0.93
N LEU A 66 -0.37 -4.04 0.53
CA LEU A 66 0.21 -3.52 -0.72
C LEU A 66 1.73 -3.39 -0.68
N LEU A 67 2.34 -3.41 0.50
CA LEU A 67 3.79 -3.39 0.62
C LEU A 67 4.39 -4.65 -0.05
N LEU A 68 3.81 -5.80 0.24
CA LEU A 68 4.27 -7.07 -0.33
C LEU A 68 3.54 -7.39 -1.65
N GLY A 69 2.23 -7.13 -1.72
CA GLY A 69 1.43 -7.48 -2.90
C GLY A 69 1.67 -6.59 -4.12
N ALA A 70 1.97 -5.30 -3.91
CA ALA A 70 2.17 -4.31 -4.97
C ALA A 70 3.59 -3.72 -5.00
N GLY A 71 4.48 -4.13 -4.09
CA GLY A 71 5.82 -3.56 -3.94
C GLY A 71 5.81 -2.09 -3.52
N LEU A 72 4.75 -1.63 -2.82
CA LEU A 72 4.65 -0.25 -2.37
C LEU A 72 5.45 0.00 -1.09
N THR A 73 5.91 1.23 -0.93
CA THR A 73 6.43 1.71 0.35
C THR A 73 5.27 2.03 1.31
N GLY A 74 5.53 2.08 2.61
CA GLY A 74 4.52 2.47 3.61
C GLY A 74 3.94 3.87 3.36
N ARG A 75 4.73 4.78 2.75
CA ARG A 75 4.27 6.12 2.37
C ARG A 75 3.28 6.08 1.19
N GLU A 76 3.53 5.23 0.22
CA GLU A 76 2.65 5.03 -0.94
C GLU A 76 1.34 4.32 -0.54
N ALA A 77 1.41 3.33 0.34
CA ALA A 77 0.22 2.74 0.94
C ALA A 77 -0.60 3.80 1.71
N SER A 78 0.07 4.71 2.43
CA SER A 78 -0.59 5.83 3.13
C SER A 78 -1.23 6.84 2.18
N LEU A 79 -0.70 7.03 0.97
CA LEU A 79 -1.33 7.86 -0.06
C LEU A 79 -2.69 7.28 -0.46
N LEU A 80 -2.76 5.98 -0.79
CA LEU A 80 -4.02 5.32 -1.15
C LEU A 80 -5.00 5.33 0.02
N ARG A 81 -4.53 5.09 1.24
CA ARG A 81 -5.32 5.23 2.47
C ARG A 81 -5.93 6.61 2.62
N ALA A 82 -5.16 7.67 2.34
CA ALA A 82 -5.65 9.05 2.41
C ALA A 82 -6.79 9.30 1.41
N TYR A 83 -6.67 8.81 0.17
CA TYR A 83 -7.75 8.88 -0.82
C TYR A 83 -8.98 8.06 -0.39
N ALA A 84 -8.80 6.89 0.20
CA ALA A 84 -9.92 6.09 0.72
C ALA A 84 -10.67 6.83 1.84
N LYS A 85 -9.94 7.45 2.77
CA LYS A 85 -10.52 8.27 3.85
C LYS A 85 -11.25 9.50 3.28
N TYR A 86 -10.64 10.19 2.33
CA TYR A 86 -11.27 11.33 1.65
C TYR A 86 -12.56 10.90 0.94
N LYS A 87 -12.53 9.80 0.18
CA LYS A 87 -13.73 9.27 -0.46
C LYS A 87 -14.86 9.01 0.52
N ARG A 88 -14.56 8.45 1.69
CA ARG A 88 -15.56 8.21 2.74
C ARG A 88 -16.16 9.52 3.26
N GLN A 89 -15.35 10.57 3.42
CA GLN A 89 -15.82 11.89 3.86
C GLN A 89 -16.78 12.55 2.88
N ILE A 90 -16.58 12.35 1.57
CA ILE A 90 -17.44 12.93 0.53
C ILE A 90 -18.64 12.03 0.14
N GLY A 91 -19.01 11.07 1.01
CA GLY A 91 -20.20 10.23 0.81
C GLY A 91 -19.96 8.95 0.03
N GLY A 92 -18.76 8.37 0.09
CA GLY A 92 -18.48 7.06 -0.50
C GLY A 92 -19.30 5.94 0.17
N THR A 93 -19.91 5.07 -0.64
CA THR A 93 -20.82 4.00 -0.19
C THR A 93 -20.09 2.74 0.26
N PHE A 94 -18.85 2.54 -0.17
CA PHE A 94 -18.07 1.35 0.17
C PHE A 94 -17.37 1.50 1.51
N SER A 95 -17.35 0.41 2.31
CA SER A 95 -16.58 0.37 3.55
C SER A 95 -15.08 0.43 3.28
N GLN A 96 -14.30 0.90 4.23
CA GLN A 96 -12.84 0.93 4.12
C GLN A 96 -12.29 -0.48 3.88
N ALA A 97 -12.76 -1.48 4.64
CA ALA A 97 -12.33 -2.88 4.50
C ALA A 97 -12.58 -3.42 3.08
N TYR A 98 -13.69 -3.01 2.43
CA TYR A 98 -13.97 -3.43 1.06
C TYR A 98 -12.98 -2.78 0.07
N VAL A 99 -12.70 -1.48 0.22
CA VAL A 99 -11.68 -0.78 -0.60
C VAL A 99 -10.30 -1.41 -0.43
N GLU A 100 -9.89 -1.72 0.81
CA GLU A 100 -8.64 -2.41 1.13
C GLU A 100 -8.55 -3.78 0.47
N SER A 101 -9.64 -4.56 0.52
CA SER A 101 -9.68 -5.89 -0.10
C SER A 101 -9.66 -5.83 -1.63
N THR A 102 -10.28 -4.81 -2.23
CA THR A 102 -10.21 -4.54 -3.67
C THR A 102 -8.77 -4.29 -4.10
N PHE A 103 -8.05 -3.39 -3.45
CA PHE A 103 -6.65 -3.13 -3.80
C PHE A 103 -5.70 -4.29 -3.47
N ALA A 104 -5.97 -5.07 -2.42
CA ALA A 104 -5.21 -6.28 -2.17
C ALA A 104 -5.40 -7.34 -3.27
N ARG A 105 -6.58 -7.40 -3.89
CA ARG A 105 -6.91 -8.30 -5.01
C ARG A 105 -6.29 -7.82 -6.32
N TYR A 106 -6.31 -6.51 -6.55
CA TYR A 106 -5.80 -5.87 -7.76
C TYR A 106 -4.56 -5.02 -7.44
N ALA A 107 -3.54 -5.66 -6.88
CA ALA A 107 -2.33 -5.00 -6.40
C ALA A 107 -1.58 -4.21 -7.50
N GLU A 108 -1.62 -4.71 -8.74
CA GLU A 108 -1.04 -4.02 -9.89
C GLU A 108 -1.75 -2.70 -10.19
N LEU A 109 -3.09 -2.66 -10.11
CA LEU A 109 -3.85 -1.40 -10.22
C LEU A 109 -3.49 -0.40 -9.11
N ALA A 110 -3.28 -0.88 -7.88
CA ALA A 110 -2.82 -0.01 -6.79
C ALA A 110 -1.45 0.63 -7.11
N ASN A 111 -0.52 -0.16 -7.68
CA ASN A 111 0.79 0.33 -8.10
C ASN A 111 0.65 1.36 -9.24
N LEU A 112 -0.16 1.09 -10.26
CA LEU A 112 -0.41 2.02 -11.37
C LEU A 112 -1.02 3.35 -10.90
N LEU A 113 -1.94 3.33 -9.92
CA LEU A 113 -2.49 4.56 -9.32
C LEU A 113 -1.42 5.38 -8.62
N VAL A 114 -0.50 4.75 -7.90
CA VAL A 114 0.64 5.44 -7.27
C VAL A 114 1.57 6.02 -8.33
N GLN A 115 1.86 5.28 -9.40
CA GLN A 115 2.65 5.78 -10.53
C GLN A 115 1.98 6.98 -11.20
N LEU A 116 0.65 6.93 -11.42
CA LEU A 116 -0.12 8.05 -11.96
C LEU A 116 0.00 9.29 -11.07
N PHE A 117 -0.18 9.13 -9.76
CA PHE A 117 -0.01 10.22 -8.81
C PHE A 117 1.42 10.79 -8.84
N ASN A 118 2.43 9.93 -8.78
CA ASN A 118 3.83 10.34 -8.83
C ASN A 118 4.16 11.08 -10.14
N SER A 119 3.64 10.61 -11.28
CA SER A 119 3.86 11.24 -12.59
C SER A 119 3.25 12.64 -12.67
N LYS A 120 2.13 12.89 -12.00
CA LYS A 120 1.44 14.19 -12.00
C LYS A 120 2.05 15.21 -11.03
N PHE A 121 2.55 14.74 -9.88
CA PHE A 121 2.88 15.64 -8.76
C PHE A 121 4.33 15.60 -8.31
N SER A 122 5.18 14.69 -8.83
CA SER A 122 6.58 14.61 -8.42
C SER A 122 7.35 15.88 -8.76
N PRO A 123 8.07 16.50 -7.81
CA PRO A 123 8.90 17.68 -8.05
C PRO A 123 10.19 17.35 -8.81
N LYS A 124 10.52 16.07 -9.02
CA LYS A 124 11.76 15.62 -9.66
C LYS A 124 11.79 15.83 -11.18
N GLY A 125 10.73 16.37 -11.77
CA GLY A 125 10.60 16.68 -13.18
C GLY A 125 9.16 16.49 -13.65
N LYS A 126 8.73 17.28 -14.64
CA LYS A 126 7.42 17.08 -15.27
C LYS A 126 7.49 15.83 -16.14
N THR A 127 6.67 14.85 -15.81
CA THR A 127 6.38 13.73 -16.70
C THR A 127 5.65 14.27 -17.93
N SER A 128 5.96 13.77 -19.12
CA SER A 128 5.27 14.21 -20.34
C SER A 128 3.80 13.79 -20.30
N ASP A 129 2.93 14.60 -20.89
CA ASP A 129 1.50 14.29 -20.97
C ASP A 129 1.25 12.93 -21.62
N LYS A 130 2.05 12.57 -22.66
CA LYS A 130 2.00 11.24 -23.29
C LYS A 130 2.30 10.09 -22.33
N SER A 131 3.18 10.29 -21.36
CA SER A 131 3.47 9.24 -20.37
C SER A 131 2.34 9.09 -19.35
N ILE A 132 1.66 10.17 -19.03
CA ILE A 132 0.46 10.16 -18.18
C ILE A 132 -0.69 9.46 -18.90
N GLU A 133 -0.96 9.83 -20.17
CA GLU A 133 -1.95 9.18 -21.01
C GLU A 133 -1.72 7.67 -21.12
N LYS A 134 -0.46 7.26 -21.34
CA LYS A 134 -0.10 5.83 -21.38
C LYS A 134 -0.40 5.10 -20.07
N LEU A 135 -0.17 5.73 -18.92
CA LEU A 135 -0.53 5.15 -17.61
C LEU A 135 -2.04 5.02 -17.45
N GLU A 136 -2.80 6.02 -17.89
CA GLU A 136 -4.26 5.99 -17.85
C GLU A 136 -4.83 4.91 -18.80
N GLU A 137 -4.23 4.72 -19.97
CA GLU A 137 -4.54 3.62 -20.88
C GLU A 137 -4.23 2.25 -20.25
N GLN A 138 -3.09 2.10 -19.57
CA GLN A 138 -2.74 0.87 -18.86
C GLN A 138 -3.73 0.55 -17.74
N ILE A 139 -4.12 1.56 -16.95
CA ILE A 139 -5.15 1.39 -15.92
C ILE A 139 -6.48 0.96 -16.55
N THR A 140 -6.88 1.59 -17.64
CA THR A 140 -8.12 1.26 -18.35
C THR A 140 -8.09 -0.18 -18.88
N GLY A 141 -6.98 -0.59 -19.49
CA GLY A 141 -6.82 -1.97 -19.98
C GLY A 141 -6.84 -3.01 -18.86
N GLN A 142 -6.26 -2.71 -17.70
CA GLN A 142 -6.33 -3.59 -16.52
C GLN A 142 -7.76 -3.66 -15.96
N LEU A 143 -8.51 -2.55 -16.01
CA LEU A 143 -9.90 -2.51 -15.56
C LEU A 143 -10.84 -3.39 -16.39
N GLU A 144 -10.55 -3.63 -17.67
CA GLU A 144 -11.31 -4.56 -18.50
C GLU A 144 -11.28 -6.01 -17.98
N HIS A 145 -10.29 -6.35 -17.16
CA HIS A 145 -10.14 -7.66 -16.54
C HIS A 145 -10.76 -7.74 -15.13
N VAL A 146 -11.31 -6.64 -14.64
CA VAL A 146 -12.00 -6.58 -13.33
C VAL A 146 -13.43 -7.08 -13.50
N ALA A 147 -13.70 -8.29 -13.02
CA ALA A 147 -15.00 -8.94 -13.20
C ALA A 147 -16.12 -8.30 -12.32
N ASN A 148 -15.76 -7.67 -11.19
CA ASN A 148 -16.71 -7.11 -10.24
C ASN A 148 -16.92 -5.62 -10.51
N LEU A 149 -18.17 -5.23 -10.77
CA LEU A 149 -18.54 -3.84 -11.06
C LEU A 149 -18.21 -2.87 -9.90
N ASP A 150 -18.32 -3.32 -8.66
CA ASP A 150 -18.02 -2.47 -7.51
C ASP A 150 -16.51 -2.25 -7.34
N ASP A 151 -15.69 -3.27 -7.64
CA ASP A 151 -14.23 -3.15 -7.69
C ASP A 151 -13.81 -2.17 -8.79
N ASP A 152 -14.37 -2.29 -10.00
CA ASP A 152 -14.15 -1.35 -11.12
C ASP A 152 -14.51 0.09 -10.72
N ARG A 153 -15.68 0.29 -10.12
CA ARG A 153 -16.12 1.61 -9.64
C ARG A 153 -15.16 2.22 -8.60
N ILE A 154 -14.62 1.39 -7.71
CA ILE A 154 -13.65 1.84 -6.71
C ILE A 154 -12.41 2.38 -7.41
N VAL A 155 -11.81 1.60 -8.30
CA VAL A 155 -10.56 1.99 -8.98
C VAL A 155 -10.77 3.24 -9.83
N ARG A 156 -11.84 3.31 -10.63
CA ARG A 156 -12.17 4.52 -11.43
C ARG A 156 -12.32 5.75 -10.56
N ARG A 157 -12.93 5.63 -9.39
CA ARG A 157 -13.04 6.76 -8.45
C ARG A 157 -11.69 7.22 -7.92
N PHE A 158 -10.73 6.32 -7.74
CA PHE A 158 -9.36 6.71 -7.36
C PHE A 158 -8.66 7.44 -8.51
N VAL A 159 -8.82 6.99 -9.75
CA VAL A 159 -8.33 7.72 -10.94
C VAL A 159 -8.94 9.13 -10.98
N ASP A 160 -10.27 9.25 -10.85
CA ASP A 160 -10.97 10.55 -10.83
C ASP A 160 -10.43 11.49 -9.74
N MET A 161 -10.23 10.97 -8.52
CA MET A 161 -9.71 11.77 -7.41
C MET A 161 -8.27 12.21 -7.63
N ILE A 162 -7.41 11.34 -8.18
CA ILE A 162 -6.04 11.70 -8.54
C ILE A 162 -6.05 12.77 -9.62
N ASN A 163 -6.90 12.63 -10.64
CA ASN A 163 -7.03 13.59 -11.73
C ASN A 163 -7.60 14.94 -11.27
N ALA A 164 -8.51 14.94 -10.32
CA ALA A 164 -9.09 16.14 -9.73
C ALA A 164 -8.19 16.83 -8.67
N THR A 165 -7.09 16.17 -8.26
CA THR A 165 -6.16 16.74 -7.28
C THR A 165 -5.41 17.92 -7.88
N LEU A 166 -5.50 19.09 -7.26
CA LEU A 166 -4.85 20.32 -7.73
C LEU A 166 -3.48 20.55 -7.08
N ARG A 167 -3.35 20.20 -5.80
CA ARG A 167 -2.14 20.41 -4.99
C ARG A 167 -1.96 19.29 -3.98
N THR A 168 -0.70 19.01 -3.65
CA THR A 168 -0.34 18.04 -2.61
C THR A 168 0.89 18.49 -1.85
N ASN A 169 0.96 18.15 -0.58
CA ASN A 169 2.15 18.26 0.27
C ASN A 169 2.90 16.92 0.40
N TYR A 170 2.48 15.91 -0.33
CA TYR A 170 3.01 14.55 -0.24
C TYR A 170 4.54 14.49 -0.40
N PHE A 171 5.13 15.33 -1.23
CA PHE A 171 6.57 15.34 -1.47
C PHE A 171 7.37 16.23 -0.53
N GLN A 172 6.71 16.95 0.38
CA GLN A 172 7.41 17.75 1.40
C GLN A 172 8.11 16.83 2.40
N LYS A 173 9.36 17.15 2.74
CA LYS A 173 10.04 16.53 3.86
C LYS A 173 9.49 17.19 5.12
N LEU A 174 8.90 16.40 6.01
CA LEU A 174 8.62 16.85 7.36
C LEU A 174 9.99 17.05 8.04
N SER A 175 10.29 18.31 8.37
CA SER A 175 11.46 18.68 9.17
C SER A 175 11.24 18.27 10.61
#